data_835ddd6ac09473b239565068f4424cef
#
_entry.id   835ddd6ac09473b239565068f4424cef
#
_cell.length_a   1.000
_cell.length_b   1.000
_cell.length_c   1.000
_cell.angle_alpha   90.00
_cell.angle_beta   90.00
_cell.angle_gamma   90.00
#
_symmetry.space_group_name_H-M   'P 1'
#
loop_
_entity.id
_entity.type
_entity.pdbx_description
1 polymer ?
#
loop_
_entity_poly.entity_id
_entity_poly.type
_entity_poly.pdbx_seq_one_letter_code
_entity_poly.pdbx_strand_id
1 'polypeptide(L)'
;MMATEYTDGLAKEALKNIFEYLPRAYENGANDPEAREKMANAATMAGMAFANAFLGLCHSMAHKLGAYHHIPHGIANALLLDEIIRFNAKEVPTKMGTFPQYDHPHTLRRYAEIAESLNLGGNNDEEKLEKLIRKIDELKEKIGIKKTIKEYGIEEEKFLATLDEMSEMAFDDQCTGSNPRYPLISEIKEMYLKAYYG
;
A
#
# COMPACT_ATOMS: atom_id res chain seq x y z
N MET A 1 -1.63 -9.91 14.12
CA MET A 1 -2.30 -9.55 12.86
C MET A 1 -3.27 -10.62 12.43
N MET A 2 -4.28 -10.25 11.66
CA MET A 2 -5.43 -11.13 11.33
C MET A 2 -5.23 -11.97 10.05
N ALA A 3 -4.05 -11.88 9.42
CA ALA A 3 -3.74 -12.65 8.21
C ALA A 3 -3.71 -14.15 8.49
N THR A 4 -4.25 -14.93 7.57
CA THR A 4 -4.33 -16.39 7.60
C THR A 4 -3.90 -16.95 6.24
N GLU A 5 -3.64 -18.26 6.17
CA GLU A 5 -3.35 -18.93 4.89
C GLU A 5 -4.45 -18.70 3.85
N TYR A 6 -5.71 -18.63 4.29
CA TYR A 6 -6.85 -18.34 3.44
C TYR A 6 -6.78 -16.92 2.84
N THR A 7 -6.58 -15.91 3.68
CA THR A 7 -6.47 -14.51 3.22
C THR A 7 -5.23 -14.28 2.38
N ASP A 8 -4.13 -14.93 2.72
CA ASP A 8 -2.88 -14.88 1.96
C ASP A 8 -3.03 -15.50 0.57
N GLY A 9 -3.73 -16.62 0.46
CA GLY A 9 -4.01 -17.27 -0.82
C GLY A 9 -4.80 -16.35 -1.75
N LEU A 10 -5.86 -15.73 -1.25
CA LEU A 10 -6.67 -14.77 -2.01
C LEU A 10 -5.87 -13.52 -2.41
N ALA A 11 -5.10 -12.95 -1.49
CA ALA A 11 -4.31 -11.75 -1.75
C ALA A 11 -3.19 -12.01 -2.77
N LYS A 12 -2.48 -13.15 -2.67
CA LYS A 12 -1.41 -13.51 -3.62
C LYS A 12 -1.96 -13.76 -5.02
N GLU A 13 -3.11 -14.41 -5.15
CA GLU A 13 -3.74 -14.62 -6.46
C GLU A 13 -4.27 -13.30 -7.05
N ALA A 14 -4.86 -12.43 -6.22
CA ALA A 14 -5.27 -11.10 -6.65
C ALA A 14 -4.05 -10.28 -7.15
N LEU A 15 -2.92 -10.30 -6.43
CA LEU A 15 -1.69 -9.62 -6.84
C LEU A 15 -1.17 -10.09 -8.20
N LYS A 16 -1.12 -11.40 -8.45
CA LYS A 16 -0.72 -11.93 -9.77
C LYS A 16 -1.60 -11.41 -10.88
N ASN A 17 -2.91 -11.50 -10.70
CA ASN A 17 -3.86 -11.00 -11.69
C ASN A 17 -3.71 -9.48 -11.92
N ILE A 18 -3.48 -8.70 -10.87
CA ILE A 18 -3.27 -7.25 -10.99
C ILE A 18 -2.01 -6.94 -11.82
N PHE A 19 -0.87 -7.56 -11.50
CA PHE A 19 0.37 -7.30 -12.24
C PHE A 19 0.31 -7.73 -13.71
N GLU A 20 -0.45 -8.77 -14.02
CA GLU A 20 -0.59 -9.28 -15.38
C GLU A 20 -1.65 -8.51 -16.19
N TYR A 21 -2.82 -8.29 -15.62
CA TYR A 21 -4.00 -7.84 -16.37
C TYR A 21 -4.36 -6.36 -16.20
N LEU A 22 -3.91 -5.68 -15.13
CA LEU A 22 -4.25 -4.26 -14.94
C LEU A 22 -3.75 -3.36 -16.09
N PRO A 23 -2.51 -3.49 -16.60
CA PRO A 23 -2.08 -2.73 -17.76
C PRO A 23 -2.96 -2.98 -19.00
N ARG A 24 -3.29 -4.23 -19.29
CA ARG A 24 -4.15 -4.62 -20.41
C ARG A 24 -5.56 -4.02 -20.26
N ALA A 25 -6.14 -4.12 -19.06
CA ALA A 25 -7.45 -3.56 -18.80
C ALA A 25 -7.47 -2.02 -18.89
N TYR A 26 -6.38 -1.36 -18.51
CA TYR A 26 -6.22 0.09 -18.62
C TYR A 26 -6.08 0.54 -20.08
N GLU A 27 -5.23 -0.13 -20.86
CA GLU A 27 -4.95 0.23 -22.25
C GLU A 27 -6.11 -0.07 -23.19
N ASN A 28 -6.77 -1.21 -23.05
CA ASN A 28 -7.77 -1.69 -24.02
C ASN A 28 -8.95 -2.46 -23.38
N GLY A 29 -9.31 -2.14 -22.15
CA GLY A 29 -10.35 -2.88 -21.42
C GLY A 29 -11.72 -2.94 -22.11
N ALA A 30 -12.03 -2.02 -23.02
CA ALA A 30 -13.26 -2.08 -23.81
C ALA A 30 -13.31 -3.29 -24.76
N ASN A 31 -12.14 -3.76 -25.24
CA ASN A 31 -12.00 -4.85 -26.21
C ASN A 31 -11.21 -6.05 -25.66
N ASP A 32 -10.88 -6.06 -24.35
CA ASP A 32 -10.18 -7.15 -23.68
C ASP A 32 -11.05 -7.71 -22.54
N PRO A 33 -12.04 -8.58 -22.88
CA PRO A 33 -12.95 -9.15 -21.89
C PRO A 33 -12.23 -10.02 -20.85
N GLU A 34 -11.14 -10.70 -21.25
CA GLU A 34 -10.33 -11.50 -20.32
C GLU A 34 -9.70 -10.62 -19.24
N ALA A 35 -9.04 -9.53 -19.62
CA ALA A 35 -8.43 -8.61 -18.67
C ALA A 35 -9.49 -7.99 -17.74
N ARG A 36 -10.67 -7.65 -18.26
CA ARG A 36 -11.79 -7.15 -17.46
C ARG A 36 -12.30 -8.18 -16.44
N GLU A 37 -12.47 -9.43 -16.85
CA GLU A 37 -12.87 -10.53 -15.97
C GLU A 37 -11.83 -10.79 -14.88
N LYS A 38 -10.55 -10.88 -15.26
CA LYS A 38 -9.43 -11.09 -14.31
C LYS A 38 -9.34 -9.97 -13.29
N MET A 39 -9.51 -8.71 -13.71
CA MET A 39 -9.51 -7.58 -12.79
C MET A 39 -10.72 -7.57 -11.86
N ALA A 40 -11.92 -7.95 -12.33
CA ALA A 40 -13.10 -8.09 -11.47
C ALA A 40 -12.90 -9.19 -10.41
N ASN A 41 -12.33 -10.32 -10.82
CA ASN A 41 -12.00 -11.42 -9.90
C ASN A 41 -10.92 -11.00 -8.90
N ALA A 42 -9.86 -10.29 -9.34
CA ALA A 42 -8.82 -9.79 -8.47
C ALA A 42 -9.36 -8.81 -7.41
N ALA A 43 -10.24 -7.89 -7.81
CA ALA A 43 -10.88 -6.95 -6.89
C ALA A 43 -11.75 -7.68 -5.85
N THR A 44 -12.50 -8.71 -6.27
CA THR A 44 -13.31 -9.53 -5.37
C THR A 44 -12.45 -10.32 -4.38
N MET A 45 -11.39 -10.98 -4.86
CA MET A 45 -10.46 -11.73 -4.00
C MET A 45 -9.76 -10.83 -2.99
N ALA A 46 -9.28 -9.65 -3.43
CA ALA A 46 -8.70 -8.67 -2.53
C ALA A 46 -9.71 -8.19 -1.48
N GLY A 47 -10.97 -7.92 -1.89
CA GLY A 47 -12.07 -7.57 -0.99
C GLY A 47 -12.33 -8.63 0.08
N MET A 48 -12.39 -9.90 -0.31
CA MET A 48 -12.56 -11.03 0.62
C MET A 48 -11.37 -11.18 1.56
N ALA A 49 -10.14 -10.96 1.07
CA ALA A 49 -8.94 -11.02 1.88
C ALA A 49 -8.95 -9.94 2.98
N PHE A 50 -9.13 -8.67 2.61
CA PHE A 50 -9.08 -7.60 3.62
C PHE A 50 -10.32 -7.53 4.52
N ALA A 51 -11.48 -8.04 4.08
CA ALA A 51 -12.66 -8.17 4.95
C ALA A 51 -12.40 -9.08 6.15
N ASN A 52 -11.46 -10.01 6.05
CA ASN A 52 -11.06 -10.93 7.11
C ASN A 52 -9.73 -10.55 7.77
N ALA A 53 -8.76 -10.03 7.02
CA ALA A 53 -7.43 -9.69 7.52
C ALA A 53 -7.25 -8.21 7.92
N PHE A 54 -8.27 -7.41 7.69
CA PHE A 54 -8.27 -5.94 7.83
C PHE A 54 -7.31 -5.22 6.87
N LEU A 55 -7.38 -3.90 6.91
CA LEU A 55 -6.52 -2.98 6.18
C LEU A 55 -5.42 -2.45 7.11
N GLY A 56 -4.53 -1.61 6.61
CA GLY A 56 -3.44 -1.04 7.38
C GLY A 56 -3.30 0.46 7.18
N LEU A 57 -2.17 0.98 7.63
CA LEU A 57 -1.83 2.40 7.63
C LEU A 57 -1.97 3.08 6.25
N CYS A 58 -1.70 2.36 5.16
CA CYS A 58 -1.88 2.90 3.81
C CYS A 58 -3.32 3.42 3.59
N HIS A 59 -4.31 2.64 3.98
CA HIS A 59 -5.72 3.03 3.88
C HIS A 59 -6.07 4.15 4.86
N SER A 60 -5.58 4.11 6.10
CA SER A 60 -5.78 5.19 7.06
C SER A 60 -5.33 6.53 6.52
N MET A 61 -4.14 6.59 5.94
CA MET A 61 -3.59 7.79 5.32
C MET A 61 -4.34 8.17 4.03
N ALA A 62 -4.68 7.19 3.19
CA ALA A 62 -5.43 7.44 1.95
C ALA A 62 -6.82 8.01 2.19
N HIS A 63 -7.51 7.60 3.25
CA HIS A 63 -8.81 8.16 3.66
C HIS A 63 -8.71 9.67 3.89
N LYS A 64 -7.63 10.14 4.54
CA LYS A 64 -7.46 11.57 4.84
C LYS A 64 -7.09 12.37 3.59
N LEU A 65 -6.23 11.83 2.70
CA LEU A 65 -5.98 12.46 1.39
C LEU A 65 -7.28 12.63 0.57
N GLY A 66 -8.15 11.63 0.59
CA GLY A 66 -9.45 11.72 -0.05
C GLY A 66 -10.36 12.78 0.58
N ALA A 67 -10.42 12.80 1.92
CA ALA A 67 -11.30 13.73 2.66
C ALA A 67 -10.86 15.19 2.54
N TYR A 68 -9.56 15.48 2.65
CA TYR A 68 -9.04 16.85 2.68
C TYR A 68 -8.71 17.41 1.29
N HIS A 69 -8.26 16.56 0.37
CA HIS A 69 -7.72 16.98 -0.92
C HIS A 69 -8.41 16.35 -2.13
N HIS A 70 -9.50 15.61 -1.91
CA HIS A 70 -10.32 14.99 -2.95
C HIS A 70 -9.55 14.08 -3.93
N ILE A 71 -8.43 13.51 -3.50
CA ILE A 71 -7.71 12.51 -4.28
C ILE A 71 -8.55 11.22 -4.31
N PRO A 72 -8.82 10.65 -5.49
CA PRO A 72 -9.53 9.37 -5.58
C PRO A 72 -8.84 8.28 -4.76
N HIS A 73 -9.61 7.47 -4.04
CA HIS A 73 -9.12 6.51 -3.06
C HIS A 73 -8.01 5.58 -3.56
N GLY A 74 -8.17 5.01 -4.77
CA GLY A 74 -7.16 4.14 -5.37
C GLY A 74 -5.85 4.88 -5.68
N ILE A 75 -5.93 6.13 -6.13
CA ILE A 75 -4.76 6.98 -6.38
C ILE A 75 -4.07 7.34 -5.07
N ALA A 76 -4.83 7.73 -4.04
CA ALA A 76 -4.27 8.03 -2.72
C ALA A 76 -3.49 6.85 -2.14
N ASN A 77 -4.04 5.64 -2.22
CA ASN A 77 -3.32 4.42 -1.81
C ASN A 77 -2.04 4.20 -2.64
N ALA A 78 -2.10 4.36 -3.97
CA ALA A 78 -0.95 4.16 -4.83
C ALA A 78 0.19 5.14 -4.55
N LEU A 79 -0.12 6.40 -4.24
CA LEU A 79 0.86 7.44 -3.89
C LEU A 79 1.58 7.17 -2.57
N LEU A 80 0.92 6.52 -1.62
CA LEU A 80 1.45 6.23 -0.29
C LEU A 80 2.13 4.86 -0.19
N LEU A 81 1.87 3.97 -1.13
CA LEU A 81 2.16 2.54 -1.01
C LEU A 81 3.65 2.25 -0.76
N ASP A 82 4.55 2.90 -1.49
CA ASP A 82 5.99 2.62 -1.42
C ASP A 82 6.56 3.03 -0.06
N GLU A 83 6.18 4.21 0.44
CA GLU A 83 6.60 4.68 1.75
C GLU A 83 6.07 3.77 2.87
N ILE A 84 4.84 3.30 2.74
CA ILE A 84 4.24 2.37 3.70
C ILE A 84 4.92 1.00 3.67
N ILE A 85 5.24 0.47 2.49
CA ILE A 85 5.98 -0.78 2.35
C ILE A 85 7.35 -0.65 3.04
N ARG A 86 8.09 0.43 2.77
CA ARG A 86 9.39 0.71 3.41
C ARG A 86 9.26 0.88 4.92
N PHE A 87 8.24 1.60 5.37
CA PHE A 87 7.97 1.78 6.78
C PHE A 87 7.69 0.45 7.49
N ASN A 88 6.83 -0.38 6.91
CA ASN A 88 6.44 -1.67 7.49
C ASN A 88 7.58 -2.70 7.47
N ALA A 89 8.50 -2.62 6.50
CA ALA A 89 9.62 -3.54 6.37
C ALA A 89 10.78 -3.27 7.36
N LYS A 90 10.80 -2.09 7.99
CA LYS A 90 11.85 -1.75 8.98
C LYS A 90 11.68 -2.56 10.26
N GLU A 91 12.81 -2.78 10.94
CA GLU A 91 12.83 -3.39 12.25
C GLU A 91 11.95 -2.62 13.25
N VAL A 92 11.17 -3.37 14.03
CA VAL A 92 10.25 -2.80 15.01
C VAL A 92 11.03 -2.43 16.27
N PRO A 93 10.91 -1.18 16.77
CA PRO A 93 11.49 -0.81 18.06
C PRO A 93 10.92 -1.67 19.21
N THR A 94 11.77 -2.09 20.13
CA THR A 94 11.39 -2.97 21.25
C THR A 94 10.28 -2.40 22.15
N LYS A 95 10.18 -1.07 22.27
CA LYS A 95 9.09 -0.40 23.00
C LYS A 95 7.70 -0.62 22.43
N MET A 96 7.60 -1.15 21.21
CA MET A 96 6.33 -1.49 20.55
C MET A 96 5.80 -2.87 20.94
N GLY A 97 6.56 -3.66 21.71
CA GLY A 97 6.23 -5.03 22.12
C GLY A 97 5.14 -5.15 23.18
N THR A 98 4.33 -4.10 23.45
CA THR A 98 3.19 -4.19 24.37
C THR A 98 2.06 -5.08 23.82
N PHE A 99 1.99 -5.19 22.49
CA PHE A 99 1.01 -6.02 21.80
C PHE A 99 1.67 -7.27 21.21
N PRO A 100 1.19 -8.48 21.51
CA PRO A 100 1.82 -9.73 21.08
C PRO A 100 2.04 -9.85 19.56
N GLN A 101 1.23 -9.22 18.74
CA GLN A 101 1.39 -9.22 17.28
C GLN A 101 2.67 -8.52 16.79
N TYR A 102 3.34 -7.74 17.65
CA TYR A 102 4.58 -7.04 17.33
C TYR A 102 5.83 -7.75 17.88
N ASP A 103 5.67 -8.82 18.66
CA ASP A 103 6.79 -9.55 19.28
C ASP A 103 7.69 -10.25 18.23
N HIS A 104 7.10 -10.57 17.07
CA HIS A 104 7.79 -11.29 15.99
C HIS A 104 7.49 -10.66 14.64
N PRO A 105 8.11 -9.51 14.30
CA PRO A 105 7.87 -8.85 13.03
C PRO A 105 8.45 -9.68 11.87
N HIS A 106 7.58 -10.05 10.92
CA HIS A 106 7.97 -10.82 9.74
C HIS A 106 7.71 -10.06 8.44
N THR A 107 7.49 -8.76 8.52
CA THR A 107 6.95 -7.98 7.40
C THR A 107 7.93 -7.95 6.22
N LEU A 108 9.22 -7.75 6.46
CA LEU A 108 10.24 -7.79 5.41
C LEU A 108 10.22 -9.14 4.68
N ARG A 109 10.22 -10.25 5.43
CA ARG A 109 10.14 -11.60 4.85
C ARG A 109 8.84 -11.80 4.06
N ARG A 110 7.71 -11.29 4.56
CA ARG A 110 6.41 -11.39 3.88
C ARG A 110 6.40 -10.64 2.53
N TYR A 111 7.03 -9.46 2.47
CA TYR A 111 7.21 -8.75 1.19
C TYR A 111 8.17 -9.50 0.25
N ALA A 112 9.24 -10.10 0.79
CA ALA A 112 10.14 -10.92 0.00
C ALA A 112 9.43 -12.14 -0.61
N GLU A 113 8.52 -12.81 0.12
CA GLU A 113 7.69 -13.89 -0.39
C GLU A 113 6.75 -13.44 -1.53
N ILE A 114 6.23 -12.21 -1.47
CA ILE A 114 5.46 -11.64 -2.59
C ILE A 114 6.36 -11.49 -3.82
N ALA A 115 7.57 -10.93 -3.66
CA ALA A 115 8.53 -10.80 -4.75
C ALA A 115 8.91 -12.17 -5.35
N GLU A 116 9.10 -13.19 -4.51
CA GLU A 116 9.34 -14.58 -4.94
C GLU A 116 8.16 -15.12 -5.76
N SER A 117 6.92 -14.89 -5.30
CA SER A 117 5.72 -15.37 -5.99
C SER A 117 5.52 -14.72 -7.36
N LEU A 118 6.08 -13.53 -7.55
CA LEU A 118 6.08 -12.78 -8.81
C LEU A 118 7.35 -13.02 -9.65
N ASN A 119 8.24 -13.92 -9.20
CA ASN A 119 9.51 -14.26 -9.87
C ASN A 119 10.43 -13.05 -10.13
N LEU A 120 10.47 -12.08 -9.20
CA LEU A 120 11.28 -10.87 -9.38
C LEU A 120 12.77 -11.08 -9.12
N GLY A 121 13.15 -12.21 -8.49
CA GLY A 121 14.53 -12.51 -8.10
C GLY A 121 14.99 -11.67 -6.91
N GLY A 122 16.27 -11.76 -6.56
CA GLY A 122 16.92 -11.13 -5.42
C GLY A 122 17.62 -12.16 -4.55
N ASN A 123 18.78 -11.80 -3.97
CA ASN A 123 19.63 -12.73 -3.20
C ASN A 123 19.25 -12.77 -1.71
N ASN A 124 18.66 -11.70 -1.20
CA ASN A 124 18.20 -11.55 0.18
C ASN A 124 16.84 -10.84 0.22
N ASP A 125 16.25 -10.73 1.39
CA ASP A 125 14.91 -10.19 1.56
C ASP A 125 14.85 -8.68 1.24
N GLU A 126 15.90 -7.93 1.52
CA GLU A 126 16.02 -6.50 1.20
C GLU A 126 16.05 -6.26 -0.32
N GLU A 127 16.86 -7.04 -1.06
CA GLU A 127 16.89 -6.95 -2.52
C GLU A 127 15.53 -7.30 -3.14
N LYS A 128 14.85 -8.31 -2.59
CA LYS A 128 13.51 -8.71 -3.04
C LYS A 128 12.49 -7.62 -2.78
N LEU A 129 12.56 -6.95 -1.62
CA LEU A 129 11.74 -5.81 -1.28
C LEU A 129 11.92 -4.67 -2.30
N GLU A 130 13.17 -4.28 -2.59
CA GLU A 130 13.45 -3.22 -3.55
C GLU A 130 12.97 -3.57 -4.96
N LYS A 131 13.06 -4.82 -5.37
CA LYS A 131 12.52 -5.29 -6.66
C LYS A 131 11.00 -5.26 -6.69
N LEU A 132 10.34 -5.57 -5.57
CA LEU A 132 8.89 -5.46 -5.46
C LEU A 132 8.43 -4.01 -5.60
N ILE A 133 9.07 -3.08 -4.88
CA ILE A 133 8.76 -1.64 -4.97
C ILE A 133 8.96 -1.14 -6.40
N ARG A 134 10.10 -1.46 -7.03
CA ARG A 134 10.34 -1.11 -8.43
C ARG A 134 9.26 -1.65 -9.38
N LYS A 135 8.80 -2.89 -9.13
CA LYS A 135 7.74 -3.49 -9.93
C LYS A 135 6.39 -2.78 -9.77
N ILE A 136 6.10 -2.31 -8.56
CA ILE A 136 4.93 -1.47 -8.28
C ILE A 136 5.05 -0.13 -9.01
N ASP A 137 6.21 0.51 -8.98
CA ASP A 137 6.45 1.78 -9.68
C ASP A 137 6.30 1.65 -11.20
N GLU A 138 6.86 0.59 -11.80
CA GLU A 138 6.66 0.27 -13.22
C GLU A 138 5.17 0.13 -13.57
N LEU A 139 4.40 -0.51 -12.68
CA LEU A 139 2.96 -0.66 -12.88
C LEU A 139 2.24 0.70 -12.78
N LYS A 140 2.57 1.52 -11.77
CA LYS A 140 2.01 2.87 -11.61
C LYS A 140 2.29 3.74 -12.83
N GLU A 141 3.52 3.72 -13.36
CA GLU A 141 3.87 4.46 -14.58
C GLU A 141 3.04 4.01 -15.79
N LYS A 142 2.88 2.70 -15.99
CA LYS A 142 2.09 2.14 -17.10
C LYS A 142 0.63 2.58 -17.11
N ILE A 143 0.05 2.75 -15.94
CA ILE A 143 -1.36 3.16 -15.81
C ILE A 143 -1.52 4.66 -15.53
N GLY A 144 -0.46 5.45 -15.69
CA GLY A 144 -0.50 6.91 -15.63
C GLY A 144 -0.67 7.51 -14.24
N ILE A 145 -0.33 6.76 -13.18
CA ILE A 145 -0.27 7.31 -11.82
C ILE A 145 0.94 8.24 -11.71
N LYS A 146 0.71 9.48 -11.27
CA LYS A 146 1.77 10.46 -11.04
C LYS A 146 2.61 10.09 -9.82
N LYS A 147 3.84 10.62 -9.75
CA LYS A 147 4.80 10.22 -8.71
C LYS A 147 4.53 10.81 -7.35
N THR A 148 3.99 12.04 -7.30
CA THR A 148 3.82 12.79 -6.06
C THR A 148 2.41 13.34 -5.89
N ILE A 149 2.02 13.60 -4.64
CA ILE A 149 0.76 14.28 -4.32
C ILE A 149 0.72 15.68 -4.96
N LYS A 150 1.85 16.39 -4.98
CA LYS A 150 2.00 17.73 -5.58
C LYS A 150 1.61 17.74 -7.06
N GLU A 151 1.96 16.71 -7.81
CA GLU A 151 1.64 16.60 -9.23
C GLU A 151 0.14 16.49 -9.53
N TYR A 152 -0.68 16.13 -8.53
CA TYR A 152 -2.14 16.16 -8.63
C TYR A 152 -2.75 17.55 -8.44
N GLY A 153 -1.92 18.59 -8.35
CA GLY A 153 -2.36 19.99 -8.29
C GLY A 153 -2.75 20.48 -6.89
N ILE A 154 -2.33 19.77 -5.86
CA ILE A 154 -2.53 20.20 -4.48
C ILE A 154 -1.46 21.24 -4.12
N GLU A 155 -1.91 22.47 -3.82
CA GLU A 155 -1.02 23.56 -3.44
C GLU A 155 -0.35 23.26 -2.10
N GLU A 156 0.96 23.59 -2.02
CA GLU A 156 1.79 23.30 -0.85
C GLU A 156 1.25 23.90 0.45
N GLU A 157 0.81 25.16 0.39
CA GLU A 157 0.24 25.84 1.55
C GLU A 157 -1.00 25.11 2.10
N LYS A 158 -1.89 24.66 1.21
CA LYS A 158 -3.09 23.90 1.59
C LYS A 158 -2.74 22.54 2.16
N PHE A 159 -1.76 21.87 1.56
CA PHE A 159 -1.30 20.56 2.04
C PHE A 159 -0.69 20.68 3.45
N LEU A 160 0.23 21.63 3.63
CA LEU A 160 0.90 21.84 4.92
C LEU A 160 -0.07 22.32 6.02
N ALA A 161 -1.09 23.10 5.67
CA ALA A 161 -2.11 23.56 6.63
C ALA A 161 -2.96 22.41 7.21
N THR A 162 -3.11 21.30 6.48
CA THR A 162 -3.91 20.13 6.92
C THR A 162 -3.06 18.96 7.40
N LEU A 163 -1.75 19.03 7.24
CA LEU A 163 -0.83 17.92 7.44
C LEU A 163 -0.85 17.35 8.86
N ASP A 164 -0.86 18.21 9.88
CA ASP A 164 -0.88 17.79 11.28
C ASP A 164 -2.20 17.08 11.61
N GLU A 165 -3.33 17.69 11.27
CA GLU A 165 -4.65 17.12 11.48
C GLU A 165 -4.83 15.79 10.72
N MET A 166 -4.43 15.73 9.45
CA MET A 166 -4.45 14.48 8.68
C MET A 166 -3.62 13.38 9.34
N SER A 167 -2.46 13.72 9.92
CA SER A 167 -1.57 12.76 10.55
C SER A 167 -2.17 12.21 11.86
N GLU A 168 -2.76 13.06 12.67
CA GLU A 168 -3.47 12.66 13.90
C GLU A 168 -4.69 11.79 13.57
N MET A 169 -5.51 12.22 12.62
CA MET A 169 -6.70 11.46 12.20
C MET A 169 -6.34 10.13 11.52
N ALA A 170 -5.21 10.04 10.81
CA ALA A 170 -4.75 8.78 10.27
C ALA A 170 -4.23 7.84 11.37
N PHE A 171 -3.61 8.38 12.41
CA PHE A 171 -3.21 7.61 13.59
C PHE A 171 -4.42 7.00 14.29
N ASP A 172 -5.51 7.75 14.46
CA ASP A 172 -6.74 7.33 15.13
C ASP A 172 -7.67 6.49 14.22
N ASP A 173 -7.34 6.34 12.94
CA ASP A 173 -8.16 5.57 12.02
C ASP A 173 -8.17 4.07 12.38
N GLN A 174 -9.34 3.44 12.27
CA GLN A 174 -9.54 2.02 12.61
C GLN A 174 -8.58 1.07 11.88
N CYS A 175 -8.11 1.43 10.67
CA CYS A 175 -7.20 0.59 9.90
C CYS A 175 -5.77 0.61 10.44
N THR A 176 -5.38 1.65 11.19
CA THR A 176 -4.03 1.79 11.75
C THR A 176 -3.73 0.71 12.78
N GLY A 177 -4.73 0.30 13.57
CA GLY A 177 -4.57 -0.74 14.61
C GLY A 177 -4.20 -2.13 14.07
N SER A 178 -4.45 -2.42 12.79
CA SER A 178 -4.10 -3.69 12.14
C SER A 178 -2.82 -3.62 11.32
N ASN A 179 -2.15 -2.46 11.27
CA ASN A 179 -0.88 -2.33 10.54
C ASN A 179 0.23 -3.19 11.18
N PRO A 180 1.11 -3.83 10.38
CA PRO A 180 2.18 -4.68 10.92
C PRO A 180 3.19 -3.95 11.81
N ARG A 181 3.37 -2.66 11.62
CA ARG A 181 4.17 -1.78 12.48
C ARG A 181 3.30 -0.62 12.95
N TYR A 182 3.23 -0.41 14.27
CA TYR A 182 2.46 0.69 14.84
C TYR A 182 3.21 2.02 14.62
N PRO A 183 2.60 3.02 13.96
CA PRO A 183 3.28 4.27 13.65
C PRO A 183 3.28 5.25 14.82
N LEU A 184 4.23 6.18 14.82
CA LEU A 184 4.10 7.44 15.55
C LEU A 184 3.45 8.48 14.63
N ILE A 185 2.75 9.47 15.20
CA ILE A 185 2.15 10.57 14.41
C ILE A 185 3.22 11.30 13.58
N SER A 186 4.42 11.50 14.16
CA SER A 186 5.56 12.09 13.43
C SER A 186 6.02 11.26 12.22
N GLU A 187 5.97 9.93 12.30
CA GLU A 187 6.31 9.05 11.19
C GLU A 187 5.26 9.12 10.08
N ILE A 188 3.97 9.22 10.44
CA ILE A 188 2.88 9.43 9.48
C ILE A 188 3.08 10.75 8.73
N LYS A 189 3.41 11.82 9.47
CA LYS A 189 3.71 13.14 8.91
C LYS A 189 4.88 13.09 7.92
N GLU A 190 5.96 12.40 8.28
CA GLU A 190 7.12 12.21 7.38
C GLU A 190 6.74 11.46 6.10
N MET A 191 5.92 10.41 6.19
CA MET A 191 5.47 9.66 5.01
C MET A 191 4.58 10.52 4.10
N TYR A 192 3.70 11.35 4.65
CA TYR A 192 2.94 12.31 3.86
C TYR A 192 3.83 13.33 3.14
N LEU A 193 4.84 13.88 3.84
CA LEU A 193 5.80 14.82 3.24
C LEU A 193 6.58 14.18 2.09
N LYS A 194 7.06 12.95 2.26
CA LYS A 194 7.74 12.22 1.20
C LYS A 194 6.82 11.96 0.02
N ALA A 195 5.59 11.49 0.25
CA ALA A 195 4.63 11.29 -0.83
C ALA A 195 4.23 12.60 -1.54
N TYR A 196 4.36 13.75 -0.86
CA TYR A 196 4.08 15.06 -1.44
C TYR A 196 5.23 15.58 -2.33
N TYR A 197 6.48 15.44 -1.87
CA TYR A 197 7.64 16.01 -2.58
C TYR A 197 8.35 15.00 -3.50
N GLY A 198 8.30 13.69 -3.21
CA GLY A 198 9.02 12.60 -3.90
C GLY A 198 10.31 12.19 -3.21
#